data_2f322132f45489a66d48529ea0ec88e3
#
_entry.id   2f322132f45489a66d48529ea0ec88e3
#
_cell.length_a   1.000
_cell.length_b   1.000
_cell.length_c   1.000
_cell.angle_alpha   90.00
_cell.angle_beta   90.00
_cell.angle_gamma   90.00
#
_symmetry.space_group_name_H-M   'P 1'
#
loop_
_entity.id
_entity.type
_entity.pdbx_description
1 polymer ?
#
loop_
_entity_poly.entity_id
_entity_poly.type
_entity_poly.pdbx_seq_one_letter_code
_entity_poly.pdbx_strand_id
1 'polypeptide(L)'
;MFHFSTVEEALDSLRKGRIILVTDDEDRENEGDFICAAQYATTENVNFMAVHGKGLICMPMSRELCQKLAFPQMVTDNGDNHETAFTVSVDHISTTTGISAEERGSTARFCADAHAKPEDFRRPGHMFPLMAKKNGVLERPGHTEATVDLMRLAGLKECGLCCEIMKEDGTMMRTP
;
A
#
# COMPACT_ATOMS: atom_id res chain seq x y z
N MET A 1 -20.91 20.76 -3.71
CA MET A 1 -19.86 20.92 -2.69
C MET A 1 -19.31 19.53 -2.43
N PHE A 2 -18.04 19.29 -2.70
CA PHE A 2 -17.39 17.99 -2.45
C PHE A 2 -17.35 17.75 -0.94
N HIS A 3 -17.68 16.54 -0.50
CA HIS A 3 -17.73 16.18 0.93
C HIS A 3 -16.83 14.99 1.15
N PHE A 4 -15.81 15.14 1.97
CA PHE A 4 -15.01 14.00 2.43
C PHE A 4 -15.83 13.15 3.41
N SER A 5 -15.64 11.82 3.33
CA SER A 5 -16.13 10.90 4.36
C SER A 5 -15.40 11.13 5.69
N THR A 6 -16.03 10.74 6.78
CA THR A 6 -15.35 10.71 8.09
C THR A 6 -14.31 9.58 8.14
N VAL A 7 -13.36 9.69 9.08
CA VAL A 7 -12.39 8.62 9.32
C VAL A 7 -13.08 7.31 9.71
N GLU A 8 -14.14 7.39 10.53
CA GLU A 8 -14.93 6.24 10.97
C GLU A 8 -15.58 5.50 9.79
N GLU A 9 -16.12 6.22 8.82
CA GLU A 9 -16.70 5.64 7.59
C GLU A 9 -15.62 4.97 6.73
N ALA A 10 -14.43 5.56 6.66
CA ALA A 10 -13.28 4.97 5.97
C ALA A 10 -12.84 3.67 6.67
N LEU A 11 -12.70 3.67 8.00
CA LEU A 11 -12.35 2.48 8.78
C LEU A 11 -13.38 1.35 8.61
N ASP A 12 -14.67 1.69 8.60
CA ASP A 12 -15.74 0.71 8.35
C ASP A 12 -15.68 0.12 6.94
N SER A 13 -15.33 0.92 5.96
CA SER A 13 -15.12 0.45 4.57
C SER A 13 -13.94 -0.51 4.48
N LEU A 14 -12.81 -0.19 5.13
CA LEU A 14 -11.62 -1.05 5.17
C LEU A 14 -11.90 -2.39 5.87
N ARG A 15 -12.64 -2.39 7.00
CA ARG A 15 -13.07 -3.62 7.69
C ARG A 15 -13.92 -4.53 6.81
N LYS A 16 -14.67 -3.94 5.87
CA LYS A 16 -15.51 -4.67 4.88
C LYS A 16 -14.74 -5.08 3.63
N GLY A 17 -13.43 -4.87 3.58
CA GLY A 17 -12.57 -5.21 2.44
C GLY A 17 -12.76 -4.30 1.24
N ARG A 18 -13.31 -3.09 1.43
CA ARG A 18 -13.50 -2.13 0.35
C ARG A 18 -12.25 -1.28 0.13
N ILE A 19 -12.11 -0.79 -1.10
CA ILE A 19 -11.15 0.25 -1.45
C ILE A 19 -11.70 1.60 -0.96
N ILE A 20 -10.83 2.42 -0.40
CA ILE A 20 -11.08 3.83 -0.13
C ILE A 20 -10.13 4.69 -0.97
N LEU A 21 -10.44 5.97 -1.11
CA LEU A 21 -9.57 6.98 -1.71
C LEU A 21 -9.09 7.92 -0.60
N VAL A 22 -7.78 8.10 -0.51
CA VAL A 22 -7.14 9.01 0.44
C VAL A 22 -6.38 10.07 -0.34
N THR A 23 -6.50 11.32 0.04
CA THR A 23 -5.73 12.43 -0.54
C THR A 23 -4.79 13.00 0.51
N ASP A 24 -3.64 13.47 0.08
CA ASP A 24 -2.73 14.23 0.91
C ASP A 24 -2.92 15.76 0.72
N ASP A 25 -2.10 16.54 1.40
CA ASP A 25 -2.15 17.99 1.39
C ASP A 25 -1.71 18.56 0.03
N GLU A 26 -2.32 19.69 -0.39
CA GLU A 26 -1.96 20.40 -1.61
C GLU A 26 -0.50 20.85 -1.63
N ASP A 27 0.07 21.15 -0.46
CA ASP A 27 1.47 21.57 -0.29
C ASP A 27 2.45 20.39 -0.26
N ARG A 28 1.97 19.12 -0.30
CA ARG A 28 2.80 17.92 -0.34
C ARG A 28 2.87 17.37 -1.78
N GLU A 29 2.23 16.25 -2.07
CA GLU A 29 2.16 15.67 -3.42
C GLU A 29 0.90 16.15 -4.17
N ASN A 30 -0.13 16.53 -3.42
CA ASN A 30 -1.45 16.87 -3.94
C ASN A 30 -1.99 15.73 -4.83
N GLU A 31 -1.94 14.52 -4.31
CA GLU A 31 -2.33 13.30 -5.03
C GLU A 31 -3.41 12.55 -4.27
N GLY A 32 -4.06 11.64 -4.96
CA GLY A 32 -5.00 10.70 -4.39
C GLY A 32 -4.57 9.28 -4.66
N ASP A 33 -4.62 8.43 -3.61
CA ASP A 33 -4.34 7.01 -3.71
C ASP A 33 -5.59 6.17 -3.42
N PHE A 34 -5.77 5.09 -4.17
CA PHE A 34 -6.62 3.99 -3.74
C PHE A 34 -5.91 3.18 -2.66
N ILE A 35 -6.61 2.92 -1.55
CA ILE A 35 -6.07 2.14 -0.43
C ILE A 35 -7.02 0.98 -0.11
N CYS A 36 -6.48 -0.20 0.12
CA CYS A 36 -7.21 -1.33 0.72
C CYS A 36 -6.32 -2.13 1.66
N ALA A 37 -6.93 -2.91 2.55
CA ALA A 37 -6.20 -3.80 3.43
C ALA A 37 -5.59 -4.98 2.67
N ALA A 38 -4.32 -5.31 2.93
CA ALA A 38 -3.63 -6.41 2.24
C ALA A 38 -4.30 -7.77 2.47
N GLN A 39 -4.88 -8.01 3.64
CA GLN A 39 -5.65 -9.24 3.93
C GLN A 39 -6.92 -9.39 3.07
N TYR A 40 -7.39 -8.30 2.47
CA TYR A 40 -8.54 -8.24 1.55
C TYR A 40 -8.12 -7.87 0.11
N ALA A 41 -6.85 -8.05 -0.24
CA ALA A 41 -6.34 -7.83 -1.59
C ALA A 41 -6.83 -8.96 -2.53
N THR A 42 -8.10 -8.90 -2.91
CA THR A 42 -8.68 -9.82 -3.89
C THR A 42 -8.19 -9.48 -5.31
N THR A 43 -8.39 -10.40 -6.25
CA THR A 43 -8.11 -10.15 -7.66
C THR A 43 -8.85 -8.91 -8.17
N GLU A 44 -10.11 -8.74 -7.76
CA GLU A 44 -10.96 -7.61 -8.15
C GLU A 44 -10.39 -6.29 -7.62
N ASN A 45 -9.98 -6.24 -6.34
CA ASN A 45 -9.42 -5.04 -5.73
C ASN A 45 -8.10 -4.63 -6.42
N VAL A 46 -7.20 -5.59 -6.65
CA VAL A 46 -5.92 -5.30 -7.32
C VAL A 46 -6.14 -4.90 -8.79
N ASN A 47 -7.05 -5.58 -9.48
CA ASN A 47 -7.40 -5.22 -10.86
C ASN A 47 -8.05 -3.83 -10.93
N PHE A 48 -8.92 -3.48 -9.97
CA PHE A 48 -9.50 -2.15 -9.88
C PHE A 48 -8.41 -1.08 -9.74
N MET A 49 -7.46 -1.26 -8.83
CA MET A 49 -6.32 -0.35 -8.65
C MET A 49 -5.50 -0.20 -9.94
N ALA A 50 -5.16 -1.32 -10.60
CA ALA A 50 -4.38 -1.30 -11.83
C ALA A 50 -5.09 -0.58 -12.98
N VAL A 51 -6.39 -0.79 -13.14
CA VAL A 51 -7.18 -0.22 -14.24
C VAL A 51 -7.53 1.25 -14.01
N HIS A 52 -7.94 1.58 -12.79
CA HIS A 52 -8.48 2.91 -12.47
C HIS A 52 -7.47 3.84 -11.79
N GLY A 53 -6.49 3.31 -11.05
CA GLY A 53 -5.39 4.08 -10.50
C GLY A 53 -4.31 4.33 -11.53
N LYS A 54 -3.86 3.28 -12.21
CA LYS A 54 -2.77 3.30 -13.22
C LYS A 54 -1.39 3.62 -12.62
N GLY A 55 -1.32 3.89 -11.30
CA GLY A 55 -0.10 4.13 -10.55
C GLY A 55 0.68 2.85 -10.23
N LEU A 56 1.71 2.98 -9.42
CA LEU A 56 2.47 1.85 -8.92
C LEU A 56 1.74 1.22 -7.71
N ILE A 57 1.29 -0.01 -7.83
CA ILE A 57 0.69 -0.70 -6.69
C ILE A 57 1.79 -1.03 -5.69
N CYS A 58 1.84 -0.26 -4.61
CA CYS A 58 2.76 -0.44 -3.49
C CYS A 58 2.07 -1.13 -2.31
N MET A 59 2.87 -1.60 -1.35
CA MET A 59 2.39 -2.34 -0.20
C MET A 59 2.94 -1.74 1.11
N PRO A 60 2.37 -0.62 1.59
CA PRO A 60 2.73 -0.05 2.88
C PRO A 60 2.55 -1.05 4.02
N MET A 61 3.56 -1.16 4.88
CA MET A 61 3.51 -2.03 6.06
C MET A 61 4.31 -1.46 7.22
N SER A 62 4.00 -1.93 8.43
CA SER A 62 4.76 -1.52 9.61
C SER A 62 6.22 -1.97 9.52
N ARG A 63 7.10 -1.21 10.19
CA ARG A 63 8.52 -1.55 10.30
C ARG A 63 8.73 -2.95 10.88
N GLU A 64 7.94 -3.30 11.89
CA GLU A 64 7.97 -4.61 12.56
C GLU A 64 7.65 -5.74 11.59
N LEU A 65 6.68 -5.52 10.71
CA LEU A 65 6.31 -6.53 9.69
C LEU A 65 7.40 -6.65 8.61
N CYS A 66 7.98 -5.53 8.14
CA CYS A 66 9.11 -5.57 7.23
C CYS A 66 10.30 -6.34 7.83
N GLN A 67 10.61 -6.11 9.10
CA GLN A 67 11.68 -6.81 9.81
C GLN A 67 11.38 -8.31 9.97
N LYS A 68 10.15 -8.65 10.39
CA LYS A 68 9.70 -10.04 10.50
C LYS A 68 9.86 -10.81 9.19
N LEU A 69 9.51 -10.19 8.06
CA LEU A 69 9.57 -10.81 6.74
C LEU A 69 10.94 -10.64 6.06
N ALA A 70 11.91 -10.02 6.75
CA ALA A 70 13.24 -9.75 6.23
C ALA A 70 13.21 -9.00 4.88
N PHE A 71 12.43 -7.92 4.80
CA PHE A 71 12.38 -7.01 3.66
C PHE A 71 13.29 -5.80 3.93
N PRO A 72 14.57 -5.83 3.51
CA PRO A 72 15.48 -4.71 3.69
C PRO A 72 15.10 -3.55 2.77
N GLN A 73 15.52 -2.36 3.14
CA GLN A 73 15.41 -1.21 2.25
C GLN A 73 16.13 -1.47 0.93
N MET A 74 15.57 -0.95 -0.17
CA MET A 74 16.09 -1.11 -1.52
C MET A 74 17.46 -0.42 -1.67
N VAL A 75 17.66 0.70 -0.97
CA VAL A 75 18.89 1.49 -0.99
C VAL A 75 19.32 1.84 0.44
N THR A 76 20.63 2.00 0.65
CA THR A 76 21.18 2.45 1.94
C THR A 76 21.02 3.95 2.12
N ASP A 77 21.25 4.72 1.04
CA ASP A 77 21.08 6.18 1.02
C ASP A 77 19.82 6.50 0.21
N ASN A 78 18.76 6.92 0.90
CA ASN A 78 17.51 7.27 0.26
C ASN A 78 17.56 8.72 -0.22
N GLY A 79 17.63 8.91 -1.55
CA GLY A 79 17.60 10.21 -2.22
C GLY A 79 16.20 10.63 -2.70
N ASP A 80 15.14 9.95 -2.30
CA ASP A 80 13.77 10.32 -2.67
C ASP A 80 13.34 11.64 -2.03
N ASN A 81 12.67 12.49 -2.79
CA ASN A 81 12.24 13.83 -2.35
C ASN A 81 11.33 13.79 -1.11
N HIS A 82 10.57 12.72 -0.95
CA HIS A 82 9.64 12.51 0.16
C HIS A 82 10.11 11.41 1.14
N GLU A 83 11.33 10.92 0.98
CA GLU A 83 11.93 9.87 1.81
C GLU A 83 11.10 8.56 1.84
N THR A 84 10.40 8.23 0.77
CA THR A 84 9.61 7.00 0.68
C THR A 84 10.52 5.78 0.82
N ALA A 85 10.30 5.00 1.86
CA ALA A 85 11.19 3.91 2.22
C ALA A 85 10.83 2.61 1.48
N PHE A 86 11.14 2.56 0.18
CA PHE A 86 11.04 1.34 -0.61
C PHE A 86 11.93 0.24 -0.04
N THR A 87 11.36 -0.94 0.10
CA THR A 87 12.12 -2.17 0.34
C THR A 87 12.38 -2.90 -0.97
N VAL A 88 13.15 -3.99 -0.92
CA VAL A 88 13.24 -4.89 -2.08
C VAL A 88 11.85 -5.38 -2.48
N SER A 89 11.59 -5.45 -3.78
CA SER A 89 10.32 -5.98 -4.29
C SER A 89 10.23 -7.50 -4.07
N VAL A 90 9.01 -8.01 -3.95
CA VAL A 90 8.78 -9.41 -3.57
C VAL A 90 7.62 -10.05 -4.35
N ASP A 91 7.67 -11.38 -4.46
CA ASP A 91 6.54 -12.22 -4.85
C ASP A 91 6.44 -13.41 -3.90
N HIS A 92 5.23 -13.88 -3.62
CA HIS A 92 5.06 -15.13 -2.87
C HIS A 92 5.55 -16.31 -3.72
N ILE A 93 6.16 -17.32 -3.08
CA ILE A 93 6.77 -18.49 -3.78
C ILE A 93 5.79 -19.29 -4.62
N SER A 94 4.48 -19.23 -4.34
CA SER A 94 3.44 -19.93 -5.10
C SER A 94 3.09 -19.26 -6.43
N THR A 95 3.55 -18.03 -6.68
CA THR A 95 3.26 -17.31 -7.93
C THR A 95 4.11 -17.84 -9.09
N THR A 96 3.65 -17.64 -10.31
CA THR A 96 4.42 -17.92 -11.53
C THR A 96 5.27 -16.70 -11.91
N THR A 97 4.71 -15.74 -12.67
CA THR A 97 5.39 -14.48 -12.97
C THR A 97 5.24 -13.43 -11.87
N GLY A 98 4.16 -13.46 -11.09
CA GLY A 98 3.91 -12.54 -9.99
C GLY A 98 3.14 -11.27 -10.34
N ILE A 99 2.97 -10.95 -11.64
CA ILE A 99 2.44 -9.63 -12.09
C ILE A 99 0.92 -9.58 -12.21
N SER A 100 0.23 -10.70 -12.38
CA SER A 100 -1.23 -10.68 -12.51
C SER A 100 -1.90 -10.10 -11.26
N ALA A 101 -3.11 -9.56 -11.40
CA ALA A 101 -3.86 -9.04 -10.26
C ALA A 101 -4.09 -10.12 -9.19
N GLU A 102 -4.33 -11.35 -9.62
CA GLU A 102 -4.46 -12.52 -8.73
C GLU A 102 -3.17 -12.77 -7.94
N GLU A 103 -2.02 -12.81 -8.61
CA GLU A 103 -0.74 -13.12 -7.98
C GLU A 103 -0.24 -12.00 -7.07
N ARG A 104 -0.42 -10.73 -7.47
CA ARG A 104 -0.12 -9.58 -6.61
C ARG A 104 -1.03 -9.57 -5.37
N GLY A 105 -2.33 -9.83 -5.55
CA GLY A 105 -3.27 -9.97 -4.44
C GLY A 105 -2.91 -11.14 -3.53
N SER A 106 -2.50 -12.27 -4.08
CA SER A 106 -2.02 -13.42 -3.32
C SER A 106 -0.78 -13.07 -2.49
N THR A 107 0.23 -12.44 -3.10
CA THR A 107 1.45 -11.99 -2.40
C THR A 107 1.09 -11.05 -1.24
N ALA A 108 0.19 -10.09 -1.45
CA ALA A 108 -0.24 -9.17 -0.40
C ALA A 108 -0.96 -9.88 0.76
N ARG A 109 -1.89 -10.79 0.47
CA ARG A 109 -2.57 -11.57 1.51
C ARG A 109 -1.60 -12.43 2.32
N PHE A 110 -0.62 -13.05 1.67
CA PHE A 110 0.41 -13.83 2.38
C PHE A 110 1.31 -12.94 3.25
N CYS A 111 1.66 -11.71 2.82
CA CYS A 111 2.38 -10.76 3.69
C CYS A 111 1.57 -10.40 4.95
N ALA A 112 0.24 -10.35 4.84
CA ALA A 112 -0.64 -10.06 5.97
C ALA A 112 -0.92 -11.29 6.86
N ASP A 113 -0.50 -12.48 6.47
CA ASP A 113 -0.71 -13.70 7.25
C ASP A 113 0.16 -13.71 8.52
N ALA A 114 -0.45 -14.10 9.64
CA ALA A 114 0.25 -14.18 10.93
C ALA A 114 1.40 -15.19 10.93
N HIS A 115 1.32 -16.23 10.10
CA HIS A 115 2.31 -17.32 9.99
C HIS A 115 3.33 -17.09 8.89
N ALA A 116 3.23 -16.00 8.13
CA ALA A 116 4.18 -15.66 7.07
C ALA A 116 5.63 -15.59 7.57
N LYS A 117 6.54 -16.11 6.78
CA LYS A 117 7.98 -16.22 7.05
C LYS A 117 8.79 -15.63 5.89
N PRO A 118 10.05 -15.24 6.11
CA PRO A 118 10.92 -14.73 5.04
C PRO A 118 11.06 -15.66 3.83
N GLU A 119 11.05 -16.97 4.07
CA GLU A 119 11.24 -18.00 3.04
C GLU A 119 10.04 -18.13 2.10
N ASP A 120 8.88 -17.60 2.48
CA ASP A 120 7.67 -17.64 1.67
C ASP A 120 7.72 -16.65 0.51
N PHE A 121 8.76 -15.80 0.42
CA PHE A 121 8.85 -14.72 -0.56
C PHE A 121 10.15 -14.80 -1.38
N ARG A 122 9.99 -14.73 -2.71
CA ARG A 122 11.10 -14.49 -3.64
C ARG A 122 11.44 -13.01 -3.72
N ARG A 123 12.68 -12.71 -3.99
CA ARG A 123 13.23 -11.36 -4.19
C ARG A 123 14.18 -11.38 -5.40
N PRO A 124 14.04 -10.45 -6.38
CA PRO A 124 13.00 -9.43 -6.50
C PRO A 124 11.65 -10.03 -6.91
N GLY A 125 10.59 -9.19 -6.94
CA GLY A 125 9.25 -9.54 -7.37
C GLY A 125 8.48 -8.34 -7.91
N HIS A 126 7.15 -8.44 -7.93
CA HIS A 126 6.26 -7.45 -8.55
C HIS A 126 5.39 -6.69 -7.54
N MET A 127 5.53 -6.98 -6.24
CA MET A 127 4.97 -6.18 -5.16
C MET A 127 6.07 -5.37 -4.48
N PHE A 128 5.77 -4.11 -4.15
CA PHE A 128 6.72 -3.13 -3.64
C PHE A 128 6.37 -2.76 -2.19
N PRO A 129 6.93 -3.47 -1.18
CA PRO A 129 6.69 -3.10 0.21
C PRO A 129 7.32 -1.73 0.52
N LEU A 130 6.56 -0.90 1.25
CA LEU A 130 7.01 0.40 1.75
C LEU A 130 7.02 0.35 3.27
N MET A 131 8.18 0.66 3.88
CA MET A 131 8.33 0.66 5.33
C MET A 131 7.84 1.98 5.92
N ALA A 132 6.70 1.97 6.61
CA ALA A 132 6.18 3.17 7.27
C ALA A 132 7.08 3.65 8.43
N LYS A 133 7.07 4.96 8.67
CA LYS A 133 7.70 5.56 9.85
C LYS A 133 6.98 5.08 11.13
N LYS A 134 7.71 4.98 12.23
CA LYS A 134 7.20 4.39 13.48
C LYS A 134 6.00 5.14 14.06
N ASN A 135 6.02 6.47 13.99
CA ASN A 135 4.96 7.32 14.53
C ASN A 135 3.90 7.68 13.48
N GLY A 136 3.84 6.94 12.37
CA GLY A 136 2.82 7.07 11.33
C GLY A 136 2.80 8.47 10.72
N VAL A 137 1.59 8.95 10.42
CA VAL A 137 1.37 10.27 9.79
C VAL A 137 1.84 11.45 10.64
N LEU A 138 2.04 11.27 11.93
CA LEU A 138 2.60 12.31 12.81
C LEU A 138 4.11 12.50 12.59
N GLU A 139 4.80 11.54 11.99
CA GLU A 139 6.22 11.63 11.66
C GLU A 139 6.43 11.97 10.17
N ARG A 140 5.63 11.37 9.29
CA ARG A 140 5.65 11.63 7.85
C ARG A 140 4.21 11.58 7.31
N PRO A 141 3.63 12.72 6.87
CA PRO A 141 2.22 12.79 6.46
C PRO A 141 2.02 12.27 5.02
N GLY A 142 2.44 11.04 4.73
CA GLY A 142 2.35 10.42 3.41
C GLY A 142 1.36 9.24 3.36
N HIS A 143 0.95 8.85 2.15
CA HIS A 143 0.03 7.73 1.91
C HIS A 143 0.54 6.40 2.49
N THR A 144 1.87 6.20 2.55
CA THR A 144 2.49 5.03 3.21
C THR A 144 2.10 4.94 4.68
N GLU A 145 2.31 6.01 5.43
CA GLU A 145 2.00 6.08 6.85
C GLU A 145 0.49 6.08 7.09
N ALA A 146 -0.26 6.83 6.28
CA ALA A 146 -1.73 6.85 6.35
C ALA A 146 -2.33 5.45 6.17
N THR A 147 -1.82 4.67 5.21
CA THR A 147 -2.26 3.29 5.00
C THR A 147 -2.05 2.45 6.26
N VAL A 148 -0.87 2.48 6.87
CA VAL A 148 -0.56 1.67 8.05
C VAL A 148 -1.37 2.12 9.27
N ASP A 149 -1.52 3.43 9.49
CA ASP A 149 -2.32 3.96 10.59
C ASP A 149 -3.80 3.62 10.44
N LEU A 150 -4.36 3.71 9.24
CA LEU A 150 -5.74 3.30 8.96
C LEU A 150 -5.94 1.81 9.22
N MET A 151 -4.99 0.95 8.83
CA MET A 151 -5.07 -0.48 9.15
C MET A 151 -5.04 -0.72 10.66
N ARG A 152 -4.16 -0.04 11.40
CA ARG A 152 -4.06 -0.13 12.86
C ARG A 152 -5.36 0.32 13.53
N LEU A 153 -5.90 1.47 13.16
CA LEU A 153 -7.16 2.01 13.69
C LEU A 153 -8.37 1.14 13.35
N ALA A 154 -8.35 0.48 12.19
CA ALA A 154 -9.38 -0.47 11.80
C ALA A 154 -9.29 -1.82 12.54
N GLY A 155 -8.21 -2.08 13.30
CA GLY A 155 -7.96 -3.38 13.94
C GLY A 155 -7.56 -4.47 12.94
N LEU A 156 -7.02 -4.08 11.79
CA LEU A 156 -6.55 -4.97 10.73
C LEU A 156 -5.03 -5.18 10.86
N LYS A 157 -4.49 -6.08 10.04
CA LYS A 157 -3.04 -6.24 9.93
C LYS A 157 -2.42 -4.95 9.39
N GLU A 158 -1.32 -4.50 9.98
CA GLU A 158 -0.59 -3.28 9.57
C GLU A 158 0.13 -3.46 8.24
N CYS A 159 -0.65 -3.80 7.23
CA CYS A 159 -0.24 -4.01 5.84
C CYS A 159 -1.43 -3.69 4.94
N GLY A 160 -1.23 -2.79 3.99
CA GLY A 160 -2.24 -2.42 3.00
C GLY A 160 -1.64 -2.34 1.60
N LEU A 161 -2.49 -2.06 0.63
CA LEU A 161 -2.08 -1.66 -0.71
C LEU A 161 -2.39 -0.19 -0.90
N CYS A 162 -1.55 0.53 -1.60
CA CYS A 162 -1.84 1.87 -2.12
C CYS A 162 -1.48 1.94 -3.61
N CYS A 163 -2.18 2.80 -4.33
CA CYS A 163 -1.95 3.00 -5.76
C CYS A 163 -2.38 4.42 -6.14
N GLU A 164 -1.46 5.19 -6.67
CA GLU A 164 -1.70 6.56 -7.12
C GLU A 164 -2.71 6.59 -8.26
N ILE A 165 -3.44 7.72 -8.38
CA ILE A 165 -4.49 7.88 -9.40
C ILE A 165 -4.00 8.87 -10.46
N MET A 166 -3.91 8.38 -11.70
CA MET A 166 -3.58 9.17 -12.87
C MET A 166 -4.81 9.47 -13.73
N LYS A 167 -4.77 10.59 -14.43
CA LYS A 167 -5.74 10.94 -15.48
C LYS A 167 -5.54 10.06 -16.73
N GLU A 168 -6.48 10.20 -17.68
CA GLU A 168 -6.40 9.50 -18.97
C GLU A 168 -5.18 9.91 -19.82
N ASP A 169 -4.71 11.15 -19.66
CA ASP A 169 -3.53 11.67 -20.36
C ASP A 169 -2.19 11.27 -19.72
N GLY A 170 -2.22 10.48 -18.62
CA GLY A 170 -1.04 10.02 -17.89
C GLY A 170 -0.49 11.03 -16.88
N THR A 171 -1.10 12.20 -16.72
CA THR A 171 -0.74 13.14 -15.65
C THR A 171 -1.44 12.78 -14.35
N MET A 172 -0.92 13.29 -13.21
CA MET A 172 -1.51 12.97 -11.90
C MET A 172 -2.88 13.63 -11.73
N MET A 173 -3.82 12.88 -11.17
CA MET A 173 -5.10 13.44 -10.74
C MET A 173 -4.89 14.25 -9.46
N ARG A 174 -5.52 15.43 -9.41
CA ARG A 174 -5.45 16.35 -8.27
C ARG A 174 -6.80 16.43 -7.57
N THR A 175 -6.77 16.78 -6.29
CA THR A 175 -7.99 17.07 -5.51
C THR A 175 -8.76 18.23 -6.16
N PRO A 176 -10.11 18.19 -6.23
CA PRO A 176 -10.93 19.27 -6.79
C PRO A 176 -10.82 20.57 -6.01
#